data_7dcf8cd08a131ad1950ad6b42505f106
#
_entry.id   7dcf8cd08a131ad1950ad6b42505f106
#
_cell.length_a   1.000
_cell.length_b   1.000
_cell.length_c   1.000
_cell.angle_alpha   90.00
_cell.angle_beta   90.00
_cell.angle_gamma   90.00
#
_symmetry.space_group_name_H-M   'P 1'
#
loop_
_entity.id
_entity.type
_entity.pdbx_description
1 polymer ?
#
loop_
_entity_poly.entity_id
_entity_poly.type
_entity_poly.pdbx_seq_one_letter_code
_entity_poly.pdbx_strand_id
1 'polypeptide(L)'
;NKMSAKSSIKLLVPGDMPRRLYHWVSVLTGSKNTLKGVGFFLGGLLLAWVGFRGALVALVAGLLVIFIAGLFLLRKEFGKTQFKPKFSELFSTSRAVNRLSLARFFLFGSRDVWFVVALPVFLQTQLHWSYAEVGALLAVWIIGYGVVQSLAPVLTGQRSGRLPSGKTALTWGGALCAVPLIIAVAL
;
A
#
# COMPACT_ATOMS: atom_id res chain seq x y z
N ASN A 1 -2.64 10.48 7.98
CA ASN A 1 -2.76 10.72 6.55
C ASN A 1 -3.50 9.64 5.75
N LYS A 2 -3.17 8.35 5.91
CA LYS A 2 -3.93 7.25 5.27
C LYS A 2 -5.36 7.18 5.77
N MET A 3 -5.55 7.41 7.03
CA MET A 3 -6.86 7.37 7.68
C MET A 3 -7.69 8.61 7.33
N SER A 4 -7.08 9.79 7.28
CA SER A 4 -7.80 11.01 6.94
C SER A 4 -8.36 11.01 5.52
N ALA A 5 -7.58 10.58 4.51
CA ALA A 5 -8.07 10.52 3.13
C ALA A 5 -9.23 9.51 2.97
N LYS A 6 -9.17 8.34 3.62
CA LYS A 6 -10.28 7.37 3.60
C LYS A 6 -11.51 7.86 4.37
N SER A 7 -11.29 8.56 5.47
CA SER A 7 -12.38 9.18 6.24
C SER A 7 -13.04 10.31 5.48
N SER A 8 -12.26 11.12 4.75
CA SER A 8 -12.81 12.18 3.90
C SER A 8 -13.69 11.63 2.78
N ILE A 9 -13.30 10.51 2.15
CA ILE A 9 -14.15 9.85 1.14
C ILE A 9 -15.45 9.37 1.78
N LYS A 10 -15.39 8.82 3.00
CA LYS A 10 -16.59 8.37 3.71
C LYS A 10 -17.54 9.53 4.04
N LEU A 11 -17.02 10.72 4.27
CA LEU A 11 -17.81 11.93 4.51
C LEU A 11 -18.41 12.52 3.22
N LEU A 12 -17.73 12.35 2.10
CA LEU A 12 -18.16 12.88 0.79
C LEU A 12 -19.13 11.95 0.05
N VAL A 13 -19.14 10.67 0.38
CA VAL A 13 -20.07 9.69 -0.22
C VAL A 13 -21.26 9.51 0.72
N PRO A 14 -22.50 9.83 0.28
CA PRO A 14 -23.70 9.60 1.09
C PRO A 14 -23.79 8.15 1.58
N GLY A 15 -24.24 7.96 2.83
CA GLY A 15 -24.21 6.68 3.55
C GLY A 15 -24.91 5.50 2.89
N ASP A 16 -25.79 5.77 1.92
CA ASP A 16 -26.64 4.76 1.27
C ASP A 16 -26.02 4.09 0.04
N MET A 17 -24.74 4.35 -0.27
CA MET A 17 -24.08 3.80 -1.46
C MET A 17 -22.77 3.07 -1.15
N PRO A 18 -22.80 1.89 -0.51
CA PRO A 18 -21.58 1.13 -0.18
C PRO A 18 -20.75 0.77 -1.43
N ARG A 19 -21.38 0.64 -2.59
CA ARG A 19 -20.72 0.43 -3.88
C ARG A 19 -19.82 1.58 -4.31
N ARG A 20 -20.30 2.82 -4.23
CA ARG A 20 -19.51 4.01 -4.57
C ARG A 20 -18.33 4.16 -3.61
N LEU A 21 -18.55 3.92 -2.32
CA LEU A 21 -17.51 3.94 -1.32
C LEU A 21 -16.40 2.92 -1.63
N TYR A 22 -16.78 1.67 -1.94
CA TYR A 22 -15.81 0.63 -2.30
C TYR A 22 -15.00 0.99 -3.54
N HIS A 23 -15.65 1.49 -4.59
CA HIS A 23 -15.00 1.93 -5.82
C HIS A 23 -13.96 3.04 -5.53
N TRP A 24 -14.37 4.13 -4.87
CA TRP A 24 -13.47 5.24 -4.57
C TRP A 24 -12.32 4.87 -3.64
N VAL A 25 -12.56 4.01 -2.66
CA VAL A 25 -11.50 3.49 -1.78
C VAL A 25 -10.52 2.61 -2.56
N SER A 26 -10.99 1.82 -3.52
CA SER A 26 -10.14 0.98 -4.37
C SER A 26 -9.29 1.83 -5.31
N VAL A 27 -9.87 2.81 -5.98
CA VAL A 27 -9.16 3.76 -6.85
C VAL A 27 -8.10 4.54 -6.05
N LEU A 28 -8.47 5.11 -4.90
CA LEU A 28 -7.52 5.82 -4.04
C LEU A 28 -6.37 4.93 -3.60
N THR A 29 -6.66 3.68 -3.24
CA THR A 29 -5.64 2.76 -2.77
C THR A 29 -4.74 2.30 -3.91
N GLY A 30 -5.31 2.04 -5.09
CA GLY A 30 -4.56 1.69 -6.29
C GLY A 30 -3.66 2.82 -6.77
N SER A 31 -4.18 4.03 -6.91
CA SER A 31 -3.40 5.23 -7.30
C SER A 31 -2.23 5.45 -6.36
N LYS A 32 -2.44 5.28 -5.05
CA LYS A 32 -1.39 5.40 -4.06
C LYS A 32 -0.29 4.35 -4.23
N ASN A 33 -0.65 3.10 -4.55
CA ASN A 33 0.32 2.05 -4.80
C ASN A 33 1.07 2.30 -6.12
N THR A 34 0.40 2.79 -7.15
CA THR A 34 1.04 3.21 -8.39
C THR A 34 2.09 4.31 -8.14
N LEU A 35 1.75 5.35 -7.37
CA LEU A 35 2.70 6.39 -6.97
C LEU A 35 3.87 5.85 -6.15
N LYS A 36 3.64 4.82 -5.33
CA LYS A 36 4.75 4.11 -4.64
C LYS A 36 5.70 3.44 -5.62
N GLY A 37 5.16 2.80 -6.66
CA GLY A 37 5.97 2.18 -7.71
C GLY A 37 6.88 3.20 -8.41
N VAL A 38 6.33 4.37 -8.77
CA VAL A 38 7.13 5.49 -9.30
C VAL A 38 8.25 5.87 -8.31
N GLY A 39 7.94 5.92 -7.01
CA GLY A 39 8.92 6.20 -5.96
C GLY A 39 10.05 5.16 -5.89
N PHE A 40 9.77 3.87 -6.08
CA PHE A 40 10.81 2.84 -6.14
C PHE A 40 11.74 3.03 -7.34
N PHE A 41 11.17 3.33 -8.51
CA PHE A 41 11.95 3.59 -9.71
C PHE A 41 12.87 4.82 -9.53
N LEU A 42 12.31 5.94 -9.10
CA LEU A 42 13.08 7.16 -8.82
C LEU A 42 14.14 6.94 -7.75
N GLY A 43 13.83 6.16 -6.71
CA GLY A 43 14.78 5.81 -5.65
C GLY A 43 15.96 4.97 -6.19
N GLY A 44 15.67 3.98 -7.03
CA GLY A 44 16.70 3.17 -7.70
C GLY A 44 17.61 4.00 -8.61
N LEU A 45 17.03 4.89 -9.42
CA LEU A 45 17.79 5.82 -10.27
C LEU A 45 18.65 6.77 -9.43
N LEU A 46 18.07 7.33 -8.38
CA LEU A 46 18.79 8.26 -7.50
C LEU A 46 20.00 7.58 -6.85
N LEU A 47 19.82 6.35 -6.36
CA LEU A 47 20.91 5.54 -5.83
C LEU A 47 22.01 5.24 -6.87
N ALA A 48 21.60 4.95 -8.10
CA ALA A 48 22.53 4.66 -9.19
C ALA A 48 23.37 5.89 -9.61
N TRP A 49 22.77 7.10 -9.60
CA TRP A 49 23.43 8.32 -10.09
C TRP A 49 24.25 9.05 -9.04
N VAL A 50 23.74 9.19 -7.84
CA VAL A 50 24.38 10.02 -6.79
C VAL A 50 24.85 9.21 -5.59
N GLY A 51 24.68 7.90 -5.62
CA GLY A 51 25.05 7.00 -4.54
C GLY A 51 24.21 7.18 -3.28
N PHE A 52 24.52 6.41 -2.25
CA PHE A 52 23.69 6.35 -1.04
C PHE A 52 23.62 7.68 -0.28
N ARG A 53 24.77 8.36 -0.09
CA ARG A 53 24.83 9.66 0.61
C ARG A 53 24.09 10.75 -0.14
N GLY A 54 24.30 10.82 -1.47
CA GLY A 54 23.62 11.80 -2.33
C GLY A 54 22.10 11.58 -2.34
N ALA A 55 21.66 10.33 -2.42
CA ALA A 55 20.25 9.97 -2.36
C ALA A 55 19.58 10.40 -1.04
N LEU A 56 20.27 10.18 0.11
CA LEU A 56 19.77 10.64 1.40
C LEU A 56 19.65 12.17 1.46
N VAL A 57 20.67 12.91 1.02
CA VAL A 57 20.63 14.37 1.01
C VAL A 57 19.50 14.88 0.11
N ALA A 58 19.34 14.31 -1.08
CA ALA A 58 18.26 14.68 -1.99
C ALA A 58 16.86 14.42 -1.39
N LEU A 59 16.66 13.29 -0.71
CA LEU A 59 15.42 12.96 -0.01
C LEU A 59 15.14 13.93 1.14
N VAL A 60 16.17 14.24 1.95
CA VAL A 60 16.02 15.23 3.04
C VAL A 60 15.66 16.61 2.50
N ALA A 61 16.35 17.06 1.44
CA ALA A 61 16.06 18.35 0.80
C ALA A 61 14.62 18.39 0.25
N GLY A 62 14.20 17.32 -0.44
CA GLY A 62 12.83 17.21 -0.96
C GLY A 62 11.78 17.23 0.15
N LEU A 63 12.01 16.50 1.25
CA LEU A 63 11.12 16.51 2.40
C LEU A 63 11.06 17.89 3.08
N LEU A 64 12.19 18.60 3.16
CA LEU A 64 12.26 19.94 3.72
C LEU A 64 11.44 20.93 2.89
N VAL A 65 11.57 20.86 1.56
CA VAL A 65 10.78 21.69 0.63
C VAL A 65 9.28 21.42 0.81
N ILE A 66 8.87 20.15 0.86
CA ILE A 66 7.47 19.77 1.08
C ILE A 66 6.98 20.24 2.45
N PHE A 67 7.82 20.14 3.48
CA PHE A 67 7.49 20.59 4.83
C PHE A 67 7.28 22.11 4.87
N ILE A 68 8.21 22.89 4.29
CA ILE A 68 8.11 24.35 4.20
C ILE A 68 6.87 24.76 3.40
N ALA A 69 6.67 24.14 2.22
CA ALA A 69 5.47 24.39 1.42
C ALA A 69 4.19 24.06 2.21
N GLY A 70 4.20 22.99 2.98
CA GLY A 70 3.09 22.61 3.84
C GLY A 70 2.77 23.64 4.92
N LEU A 71 3.78 24.27 5.50
CA LEU A 71 3.58 25.34 6.51
C LEU A 71 2.88 26.56 5.91
N PHE A 72 3.18 26.90 4.65
CA PHE A 72 2.58 28.06 3.97
C PHE A 72 1.22 27.75 3.32
N LEU A 73 1.03 26.53 2.77
CA LEU A 73 -0.19 26.18 2.03
C LEU A 73 -1.29 25.56 2.89
N LEU A 74 -0.96 24.91 4.01
CA LEU A 74 -1.97 24.29 4.86
C LEU A 74 -2.65 25.33 5.76
N ARG A 75 -3.93 25.53 5.55
CA ARG A 75 -4.77 26.34 6.46
C ARG A 75 -4.80 25.68 7.86
N LYS A 76 -4.75 26.50 8.91
CA LYS A 76 -4.71 26.11 10.35
C LYS A 76 -5.84 25.17 10.80
N GLU A 77 -6.86 24.98 9.99
CA GLU A 77 -8.07 24.21 10.32
C GLU A 77 -8.02 22.73 9.89
N PHE A 78 -7.03 22.32 9.08
CA PHE A 78 -6.88 20.94 8.65
C PHE A 78 -6.26 20.10 9.78
N GLY A 79 -7.10 19.30 10.46
CA GLY A 79 -6.61 18.28 11.40
C GLY A 79 -7.04 18.42 12.85
N LYS A 80 -7.92 19.33 13.19
CA LYS A 80 -8.55 19.34 14.53
C LYS A 80 -9.55 18.19 14.63
N THR A 81 -9.09 17.01 15.02
CA THR A 81 -9.98 15.93 15.49
C THR A 81 -10.28 16.16 16.96
N GLN A 82 -11.57 16.25 17.30
CA GLN A 82 -12.01 16.31 18.71
C GLN A 82 -11.74 14.99 19.46
N PHE A 83 -11.47 13.91 18.74
CA PHE A 83 -11.23 12.59 19.28
C PHE A 83 -9.72 12.34 19.44
N LYS A 84 -9.27 12.19 20.68
CA LYS A 84 -7.91 11.73 21.00
C LYS A 84 -7.98 10.23 21.31
N PRO A 85 -7.52 9.35 20.41
CA PRO A 85 -7.52 7.90 20.67
C PRO A 85 -6.61 7.61 21.86
N LYS A 86 -7.14 6.87 22.85
CA LYS A 86 -6.36 6.39 24.00
C LYS A 86 -5.65 5.09 23.62
N PHE A 87 -4.49 4.82 24.18
CA PHE A 87 -3.76 3.55 23.97
C PHE A 87 -4.61 2.32 24.36
N SER A 88 -5.52 2.46 25.31
CA SER A 88 -6.49 1.42 25.70
C SER A 88 -7.47 1.04 24.58
N GLU A 89 -7.64 1.90 23.55
CA GLU A 89 -8.52 1.67 22.40
C GLU A 89 -7.79 1.05 21.20
N LEU A 90 -6.55 0.59 21.40
CA LEU A 90 -5.77 -0.08 20.36
C LEU A 90 -6.44 -1.37 19.87
N PHE A 91 -7.11 -2.06 20.78
CA PHE A 91 -7.92 -3.23 20.49
C PHE A 91 -9.39 -2.85 20.39
N SER A 92 -10.04 -3.31 19.31
CA SER A 92 -11.48 -3.11 19.14
C SER A 92 -12.25 -3.97 20.17
N THR A 93 -13.40 -3.49 20.60
CA THR A 93 -14.36 -4.27 21.37
C THR A 93 -14.90 -5.48 20.60
N SER A 94 -14.82 -5.44 19.26
CA SER A 94 -15.23 -6.54 18.38
C SER A 94 -14.10 -7.55 18.17
N ARG A 95 -14.33 -8.80 18.59
CA ARG A 95 -13.40 -9.93 18.36
C ARG A 95 -13.14 -10.18 16.86
N ALA A 96 -14.14 -9.97 15.99
CA ALA A 96 -14.00 -10.12 14.56
C ALA A 96 -13.02 -9.10 13.96
N VAL A 97 -13.09 -7.84 14.40
CA VAL A 97 -12.17 -6.79 13.97
C VAL A 97 -10.74 -7.10 14.44
N ASN A 98 -10.56 -7.57 15.66
CA ASN A 98 -9.24 -7.92 16.19
C ASN A 98 -8.61 -9.10 15.45
N ARG A 99 -9.39 -10.16 15.14
CA ARG A 99 -8.93 -11.29 14.31
C ARG A 99 -8.54 -10.85 12.91
N LEU A 100 -9.34 -9.99 12.27
CA LEU A 100 -9.00 -9.43 10.96
C LEU A 100 -7.73 -8.58 11.01
N SER A 101 -7.57 -7.78 12.04
CA SER A 101 -6.37 -6.95 12.23
C SER A 101 -5.11 -7.81 12.41
N LEU A 102 -5.21 -8.90 13.17
CA LEU A 102 -4.13 -9.86 13.36
C LEU A 102 -3.76 -10.57 12.05
N ALA A 103 -4.76 -11.06 11.32
CA ALA A 103 -4.53 -11.68 10.01
C ALA A 103 -3.85 -10.70 9.03
N ARG A 104 -4.29 -9.44 9.00
CA ARG A 104 -3.66 -8.40 8.18
C ARG A 104 -2.24 -8.07 8.62
N PHE A 105 -1.97 -8.07 9.92
CA PHE A 105 -0.63 -7.83 10.45
C PHE A 105 0.36 -8.87 9.90
N PHE A 106 0.04 -10.16 10.01
CA PHE A 106 0.90 -11.22 9.49
C PHE A 106 1.01 -11.18 7.96
N LEU A 107 -0.10 -10.98 7.24
CA LEU A 107 -0.10 -10.90 5.79
C LEU A 107 0.77 -9.74 5.27
N PHE A 108 0.66 -8.56 5.87
CA PHE A 108 1.47 -7.42 5.46
C PHE A 108 2.92 -7.52 5.94
N GLY A 109 3.14 -8.07 7.14
CA GLY A 109 4.47 -8.30 7.67
C GLY A 109 5.28 -9.25 6.80
N SER A 110 4.72 -10.43 6.48
CA SER A 110 5.39 -11.40 5.62
C SER A 110 5.67 -10.86 4.22
N ARG A 111 4.70 -10.15 3.63
CA ARG A 111 4.91 -9.50 2.34
C ARG A 111 6.05 -8.48 2.38
N ASP A 112 6.08 -7.63 3.39
CA ASP A 112 7.06 -6.55 3.46
C ASP A 112 8.47 -7.09 3.75
N VAL A 113 8.61 -8.11 4.59
CA VAL A 113 9.89 -8.80 4.82
C VAL A 113 10.41 -9.42 3.53
N TRP A 114 9.57 -10.13 2.80
CA TRP A 114 9.98 -10.77 1.56
C TRP A 114 10.25 -9.76 0.45
N PHE A 115 9.29 -8.90 0.17
CA PHE A 115 9.32 -8.06 -1.03
C PHE A 115 10.20 -6.81 -0.87
N VAL A 116 10.23 -6.20 0.31
CA VAL A 116 10.96 -4.95 0.53
C VAL A 116 12.40 -5.19 0.98
N VAL A 117 12.67 -6.33 1.61
CA VAL A 117 13.99 -6.63 2.16
C VAL A 117 14.65 -7.81 1.43
N ALA A 118 14.06 -9.00 1.50
CA ALA A 118 14.71 -10.21 1.02
C ALA A 118 14.93 -10.20 -0.51
N LEU A 119 13.90 -9.84 -1.28
CA LEU A 119 13.99 -9.83 -2.74
C LEU A 119 15.05 -8.84 -3.28
N PRO A 120 15.08 -7.56 -2.88
CA PRO A 120 16.13 -6.65 -3.33
C PRO A 120 17.54 -7.10 -2.96
N VAL A 121 17.73 -7.61 -1.75
CA VAL A 121 19.03 -8.14 -1.31
C VAL A 121 19.45 -9.33 -2.17
N PHE A 122 18.55 -10.28 -2.40
CA PHE A 122 18.80 -11.44 -3.27
C PHE A 122 19.18 -11.02 -4.68
N LEU A 123 18.43 -10.11 -5.31
CA LEU A 123 18.70 -9.64 -6.66
C LEU A 123 20.09 -8.97 -6.76
N GLN A 124 20.50 -8.21 -5.75
CA GLN A 124 21.79 -7.56 -5.74
C GLN A 124 22.94 -8.52 -5.42
N THR A 125 22.79 -9.39 -4.41
CA THR A 125 23.90 -10.21 -3.91
C THR A 125 24.08 -11.49 -4.72
N GLN A 126 23.02 -12.10 -5.22
CA GLN A 126 23.08 -13.37 -5.96
C GLN A 126 23.04 -13.15 -7.47
N LEU A 127 22.23 -12.23 -7.95
CA LEU A 127 22.07 -11.98 -9.39
C LEU A 127 22.86 -10.76 -9.87
N HIS A 128 23.54 -10.05 -8.96
CA HIS A 128 24.38 -8.88 -9.25
C HIS A 128 23.66 -7.75 -10.02
N TRP A 129 22.35 -7.62 -9.79
CA TRP A 129 21.55 -6.56 -10.40
C TRP A 129 21.94 -5.19 -9.86
N SER A 130 21.97 -4.21 -10.74
CA SER A 130 22.15 -2.80 -10.36
C SER A 130 20.95 -2.26 -9.56
N TYR A 131 21.18 -1.20 -8.82
CA TYR A 131 20.09 -0.51 -8.07
C TYR A 131 18.96 -0.04 -8.99
N ALA A 132 19.29 0.36 -10.22
CA ALA A 132 18.28 0.79 -11.20
C ALA A 132 17.41 -0.38 -11.66
N GLU A 133 17.98 -1.55 -11.94
CA GLU A 133 17.25 -2.74 -12.35
C GLU A 133 16.33 -3.24 -11.23
N VAL A 134 16.83 -3.30 -9.99
CA VAL A 134 16.03 -3.65 -8.82
C VAL A 134 14.89 -2.65 -8.63
N GLY A 135 15.18 -1.34 -8.71
CA GLY A 135 14.19 -0.29 -8.62
C GLY A 135 13.13 -0.38 -9.71
N ALA A 136 13.52 -0.70 -10.94
CA ALA A 136 12.61 -0.87 -12.07
C ALA A 136 11.69 -2.09 -11.87
N LEU A 137 12.22 -3.24 -11.44
CA LEU A 137 11.42 -4.43 -11.14
C LEU A 137 10.37 -4.14 -10.06
N LEU A 138 10.79 -3.56 -8.94
CA LEU A 138 9.90 -3.21 -7.84
C LEU A 138 8.85 -2.19 -8.28
N ALA A 139 9.23 -1.23 -9.13
CA ALA A 139 8.30 -0.25 -9.68
C ALA A 139 7.22 -0.91 -10.54
N VAL A 140 7.61 -1.72 -11.51
CA VAL A 140 6.68 -2.44 -12.40
C VAL A 140 5.72 -3.31 -11.59
N TRP A 141 6.25 -4.05 -10.62
CA TRP A 141 5.43 -4.89 -9.74
C TRP A 141 4.40 -4.08 -8.95
N ILE A 142 4.83 -3.01 -8.29
CA ILE A 142 3.94 -2.18 -7.45
C ILE A 142 2.94 -1.39 -8.29
N ILE A 143 3.33 -0.92 -9.47
CA ILE A 143 2.41 -0.26 -10.40
C ILE A 143 1.35 -1.26 -10.88
N GLY A 144 1.77 -2.44 -11.32
CA GLY A 144 0.86 -3.52 -11.71
C GLY A 144 -0.10 -3.90 -10.60
N TYR A 145 0.41 -4.07 -9.38
CA TYR A 145 -0.41 -4.29 -8.19
C TYR A 145 -1.41 -3.16 -7.95
N GLY A 146 -0.99 -1.90 -8.11
CA GLY A 146 -1.86 -0.73 -7.98
C GLY A 146 -2.98 -0.71 -9.01
N VAL A 147 -2.68 -1.07 -10.26
CA VAL A 147 -3.67 -1.19 -11.34
C VAL A 147 -4.69 -2.28 -11.03
N VAL A 148 -4.23 -3.49 -10.70
CA VAL A 148 -5.11 -4.62 -10.33
C VAL A 148 -6.00 -4.25 -9.14
N GLN A 149 -5.45 -3.56 -8.16
CA GLN A 149 -6.21 -3.10 -6.99
C GLN A 149 -7.27 -2.05 -7.34
N SER A 150 -7.00 -1.16 -8.28
CA SER A 150 -8.00 -0.21 -8.78
C SER A 150 -9.13 -0.92 -9.53
N LEU A 151 -8.83 -2.02 -10.20
CA LEU A 151 -9.79 -2.85 -10.92
C LEU A 151 -10.50 -3.88 -10.02
N ALA A 152 -10.09 -4.01 -8.77
CA ALA A 152 -10.66 -5.00 -7.84
C ALA A 152 -12.21 -4.98 -7.77
N PRO A 153 -12.91 -3.82 -7.76
CA PRO A 153 -14.37 -3.79 -7.79
C PRO A 153 -14.96 -4.49 -9.02
N VAL A 154 -14.31 -4.33 -10.17
CA VAL A 154 -14.74 -4.96 -11.43
C VAL A 154 -14.48 -6.47 -11.39
N LEU A 155 -13.28 -6.86 -10.95
CA LEU A 155 -12.84 -8.26 -10.88
C LEU A 155 -13.61 -9.08 -9.84
N THR A 156 -14.07 -8.45 -8.76
CA THR A 156 -14.82 -9.12 -7.68
C THR A 156 -16.33 -9.11 -7.88
N GLY A 157 -16.80 -8.76 -9.08
CA GLY A 157 -18.21 -8.89 -9.46
C GLY A 157 -19.11 -7.73 -9.00
N GLN A 158 -18.55 -6.54 -8.74
CA GLN A 158 -19.35 -5.37 -8.38
C GLN A 158 -20.37 -4.99 -9.45
N ARG A 159 -20.13 -5.34 -10.73
CA ARG A 159 -21.09 -5.15 -11.83
C ARG A 159 -22.41 -5.89 -11.60
N SER A 160 -22.37 -7.03 -10.91
CA SER A 160 -23.58 -7.82 -10.55
C SER A 160 -24.25 -7.38 -9.25
N GLY A 161 -23.81 -6.28 -8.65
CA GLY A 161 -24.47 -5.73 -7.47
C GLY A 161 -24.08 -6.33 -6.13
N ARG A 162 -23.22 -7.33 -6.12
CA ARG A 162 -22.83 -8.04 -4.90
C ARG A 162 -21.51 -7.53 -4.36
N LEU A 163 -21.41 -7.35 -3.06
CA LEU A 163 -20.14 -7.11 -2.39
C LEU A 163 -19.37 -8.44 -2.26
N PRO A 164 -18.03 -8.42 -2.29
CA PRO A 164 -17.23 -9.62 -2.08
C PRO A 164 -17.59 -10.33 -0.79
N SER A 165 -17.87 -11.61 -0.87
CA SER A 165 -18.24 -12.45 0.29
C SER A 165 -16.99 -12.99 0.98
N GLY A 166 -17.15 -13.54 2.21
CA GLY A 166 -16.08 -14.24 2.90
C GLY A 166 -15.55 -15.45 2.12
N LYS A 167 -16.42 -16.12 1.34
CA LYS A 167 -16.01 -17.21 0.44
C LYS A 167 -15.05 -16.74 -0.64
N THR A 168 -15.32 -15.61 -1.28
CA THR A 168 -14.44 -14.98 -2.27
C THR A 168 -13.07 -14.66 -1.65
N ALA A 169 -13.04 -14.12 -0.44
CA ALA A 169 -11.79 -13.83 0.26
C ALA A 169 -10.99 -15.11 0.56
N LEU A 170 -11.64 -16.19 0.97
CA LEU A 170 -11.00 -17.50 1.22
C LEU A 170 -10.44 -18.10 -0.06
N THR A 171 -11.17 -18.06 -1.17
CA THR A 171 -10.70 -18.58 -2.47
C THR A 171 -9.43 -17.86 -2.92
N TRP A 172 -9.44 -16.53 -2.93
CA TRP A 172 -8.26 -15.74 -3.30
C TRP A 172 -7.10 -15.92 -2.30
N GLY A 173 -7.40 -16.01 -1.00
CA GLY A 173 -6.39 -16.28 0.04
C GLY A 173 -5.75 -17.66 -0.14
N GLY A 174 -6.55 -18.68 -0.44
CA GLY A 174 -6.06 -20.04 -0.73
C GLY A 174 -5.19 -20.08 -1.98
N ALA A 175 -5.60 -19.42 -3.07
CA ALA A 175 -4.78 -19.30 -4.28
C ALA A 175 -3.44 -18.60 -4.00
N LEU A 176 -3.45 -17.57 -3.16
CA LEU A 176 -2.24 -16.83 -2.77
C LEU A 176 -1.27 -17.68 -1.93
N CYS A 177 -1.78 -18.62 -1.13
CA CYS A 177 -0.96 -19.58 -0.39
C CYS A 177 -0.44 -20.72 -1.29
N ALA A 178 -1.22 -21.15 -2.28
CA ALA A 178 -0.83 -22.24 -3.17
C ALA A 178 0.38 -21.88 -4.04
N VAL A 179 0.48 -20.65 -4.53
CA VAL A 179 1.57 -20.21 -5.42
C VAL A 179 2.96 -20.38 -4.76
N PRO A 180 3.25 -19.88 -3.56
CA PRO A 180 4.55 -20.10 -2.91
C PRO A 180 4.84 -21.58 -2.61
N LEU A 181 3.80 -22.36 -2.27
CA LEU A 181 3.96 -23.80 -2.03
C LEU A 181 4.34 -24.55 -3.33
N ILE A 182 3.70 -24.20 -4.46
CA ILE A 182 4.07 -24.77 -5.76
C ILE A 182 5.51 -24.43 -6.11
N ILE A 183 5.92 -23.19 -5.93
CA ILE A 183 7.30 -22.75 -6.17
C ILE A 183 8.29 -23.50 -5.26
N ALA A 184 7.97 -23.63 -3.97
CA ALA A 184 8.85 -24.32 -3.02
C ALA A 184 9.00 -25.83 -3.31
N VAL A 185 8.01 -26.47 -3.94
CA VAL A 185 8.08 -27.89 -4.34
C VAL A 185 8.76 -28.06 -5.69
N ALA A 186 8.71 -27.03 -6.57
CA ALA A 186 9.30 -27.07 -7.90
C ALA A 186 10.82 -26.73 -7.93
N LEU A 187 11.35 -26.15 -6.84
CA LEU A 187 12.77 -25.86 -6.62
C LEU A 187 13.48 -26.99 -5.89
#